data_260519ea0dc1f1c4ec58d946adc111fc
#
_entry.id   260519ea0dc1f1c4ec58d946adc111fc
#
_cell.length_a   1.000
_cell.length_b   1.000
_cell.length_c   1.000
_cell.angle_alpha   90.00
_cell.angle_beta   90.00
_cell.angle_gamma   90.00
#
_symmetry.space_group_name_H-M   'P 1'
#
loop_
_entity.id
_entity.type
_entity.pdbx_description
1 polymer ?
#
loop_
_entity_poly.entity_id
_entity_poly.type
_entity_poly.pdbx_seq_one_letter_code
_entity_poly.pdbx_strand_id
1 'polypeptide(L)'
;MERDCALIWRANYHPDGGQLFYPLHGQSFVVPLALPGDEVTPEQFVTFRCDGRRGLYIHPNIWHGAIVPLDDHARFLDRQGRVHARVSIDFPKEFGCYLVSRLHL
;
A
#
# COMPACT_ATOMS: atom_id res chain seq x y z
N MET A 1 3.22 19.46 -12.16
CA MET A 1 3.40 18.29 -13.05
C MET A 1 2.50 17.17 -12.59
N GLU A 2 1.72 16.64 -13.48
CA GLU A 2 0.87 15.48 -13.19
C GLU A 2 1.68 14.19 -13.22
N ARG A 3 1.45 13.35 -12.24
CA ARG A 3 2.08 12.03 -12.19
C ARG A 3 1.06 11.00 -12.68
N ASP A 4 1.49 10.10 -13.55
CA ASP A 4 0.63 9.04 -14.08
C ASP A 4 0.70 7.77 -13.26
N CYS A 5 1.85 7.49 -12.66
CA CYS A 5 2.04 6.27 -11.89
C CYS A 5 3.11 6.46 -10.82
N ALA A 6 3.15 5.51 -9.92
CA ALA A 6 4.22 5.37 -8.92
C ALA A 6 4.90 4.03 -9.09
N LEU A 7 6.21 4.01 -8.94
CA LEU A 7 6.98 2.78 -8.92
C LEU A 7 7.05 2.30 -7.47
N ILE A 8 6.56 1.10 -7.24
CA ILE A 8 6.51 0.51 -5.91
C ILE A 8 7.65 -0.50 -5.80
N TRP A 9 8.51 -0.28 -4.84
CA TRP A 9 9.70 -1.08 -4.63
C TRP A 9 9.45 -2.28 -3.74
N ARG A 10 8.65 -2.07 -2.69
CA ARG A 10 8.46 -3.07 -1.65
C ARG A 10 6.99 -3.22 -1.29
N ALA A 11 6.68 -4.41 -0.79
CA ALA A 11 5.40 -4.65 -0.14
C ALA A 11 5.64 -5.41 1.16
N ASN A 12 4.73 -5.25 2.10
CA ASN A 12 4.82 -5.89 3.41
C ASN A 12 3.47 -6.48 3.79
N TYR A 13 3.50 -7.45 4.68
CA TYR A 13 2.30 -7.78 5.47
C TYR A 13 2.68 -7.86 6.95
N HIS A 14 1.68 -7.68 7.80
CA HIS A 14 1.84 -7.72 9.24
C HIS A 14 1.02 -8.88 9.80
N PRO A 15 1.67 -9.93 10.34
CA PRO A 15 0.91 -11.08 10.86
C PRO A 15 0.23 -10.83 12.20
N ASP A 16 0.72 -9.85 12.97
CA ASP A 16 0.28 -9.65 14.36
C ASP A 16 -0.86 -8.65 14.53
N GLY A 17 -1.29 -7.98 13.48
CA GLY A 17 -2.37 -7.02 13.59
C GLY A 17 -2.57 -6.25 12.29
N GLY A 18 -3.67 -5.55 12.22
CA GLY A 18 -3.97 -4.71 11.08
C GLY A 18 -3.31 -3.35 11.18
N GLN A 19 -3.47 -2.57 10.12
CA GLN A 19 -2.94 -1.21 10.05
C GLN A 19 -4.01 -0.29 9.52
N LEU A 20 -4.21 0.83 10.21
CA LEU A 20 -5.15 1.87 9.81
C LEU A 20 -4.40 3.04 9.21
N PHE A 21 -4.83 3.47 8.03
CA PHE A 21 -4.42 4.73 7.43
C PHE A 21 -5.63 5.64 7.29
N TYR A 22 -5.55 6.84 7.84
CA TYR A 22 -6.65 7.80 7.77
C TYR A 22 -6.10 9.15 7.31
N PRO A 23 -6.52 9.66 6.13
CA PRO A 23 -6.06 10.96 5.66
C PRO A 23 -6.65 12.07 6.51
N LEU A 24 -5.81 12.95 7.04
CA LEU A 24 -6.25 13.97 7.99
C LEU A 24 -6.97 15.13 7.30
N HIS A 25 -6.75 15.32 6.01
CA HIS A 25 -7.31 16.44 5.25
C HIS A 25 -8.11 16.00 4.04
N GLY A 26 -8.58 14.76 4.04
CA GLY A 26 -9.47 14.26 3.00
C GLY A 26 -8.84 13.97 1.66
N GLN A 27 -7.51 13.89 1.57
CA GLN A 27 -6.85 13.59 0.31
C GLN A 27 -7.07 12.14 -0.11
N SER A 28 -7.39 11.94 -1.38
CA SER A 28 -7.47 10.61 -1.96
C SER A 28 -6.08 10.00 -2.15
N PHE A 29 -6.02 8.68 -2.14
CA PHE A 29 -4.76 7.97 -2.28
C PHE A 29 -4.97 6.63 -2.98
N VAL A 30 -3.88 6.03 -3.44
CA VAL A 30 -3.88 4.69 -4.00
C VAL A 30 -2.95 3.80 -3.20
N VAL A 31 -3.24 2.51 -3.20
CA VAL A 31 -2.41 1.51 -2.53
C VAL A 31 -2.52 0.17 -3.26
N PRO A 32 -1.39 -0.50 -3.55
CA PRO A 32 -1.44 -1.85 -4.09
C PRO A 32 -1.63 -2.84 -2.94
N LEU A 33 -2.58 -3.77 -3.12
CA LEU A 33 -2.89 -4.81 -2.14
C LEU A 33 -2.90 -6.17 -2.81
N ALA A 34 -2.55 -7.20 -2.04
CA ALA A 34 -2.67 -8.58 -2.48
C ALA A 34 -3.15 -9.45 -1.33
N LEU A 35 -3.86 -10.51 -1.67
CA LEU A 35 -4.37 -11.47 -0.69
C LEU A 35 -3.23 -12.20 0.01
N PRO A 36 -3.47 -12.74 1.21
CA PRO A 36 -2.44 -13.45 1.95
C PRO A 36 -1.88 -14.64 1.18
N GLY A 37 -0.61 -14.91 1.38
CA GLY A 37 0.09 -16.03 0.79
C GLY A 37 1.58 -15.80 0.81
N ASP A 38 2.36 -16.87 0.97
CA ASP A 38 3.82 -16.77 1.07
C ASP A 38 4.51 -16.68 -0.28
N GLU A 39 3.82 -17.06 -1.35
CA GLU A 39 4.38 -17.06 -2.70
C GLU A 39 3.70 -16.02 -3.59
N VAL A 40 3.54 -14.81 -3.06
CA VAL A 40 2.91 -13.73 -3.80
C VAL A 40 3.82 -13.27 -4.95
N THR A 41 3.21 -12.94 -6.08
CA THR A 41 3.91 -12.41 -7.25
C THR A 41 3.38 -11.01 -7.58
N PRO A 42 4.14 -10.21 -8.35
CA PRO A 42 3.68 -8.85 -8.70
C PRO A 42 2.30 -8.83 -9.37
N GLU A 43 1.98 -9.84 -10.16
CA GLU A 43 0.69 -9.91 -10.89
C GLU A 43 -0.51 -10.06 -9.96
N GLN A 44 -0.30 -10.46 -8.72
CA GLN A 44 -1.39 -10.64 -7.75
C GLN A 44 -1.78 -9.34 -7.06
N PHE A 45 -0.99 -8.28 -7.23
CA PHE A 45 -1.30 -7.00 -6.62
C PHE A 45 -2.29 -6.22 -7.46
N VAL A 46 -3.28 -5.65 -6.80
CA VAL A 46 -4.29 -4.76 -7.41
C VAL A 46 -4.17 -3.41 -6.73
N THR A 47 -4.10 -2.35 -7.53
CA THR A 47 -4.07 -0.99 -6.99
C THR A 47 -5.49 -0.52 -6.70
N PHE A 48 -5.72 -0.14 -5.45
CA PHE A 48 -7.00 0.38 -5.01
C PHE A 48 -6.92 1.89 -4.87
N ARG A 49 -7.94 2.57 -5.36
CA ARG A 49 -8.13 4.00 -5.13
C ARG A 49 -9.04 4.19 -3.94
N CYS A 50 -8.57 4.97 -2.98
CA CYS A 50 -9.31 5.25 -1.76
C CYS A 50 -9.74 6.70 -1.74
N ASP A 51 -11.03 6.92 -1.48
CA ASP A 51 -11.59 8.24 -1.27
C ASP A 51 -11.09 8.78 0.06
N GLY A 52 -10.55 9.99 0.05
CA GLY A 52 -9.96 10.58 1.25
C GLY A 52 -10.95 10.90 2.36
N ARG A 53 -12.25 10.70 2.14
CA ARG A 53 -13.24 10.91 3.19
C ARG A 53 -13.32 9.77 4.19
N ARG A 54 -12.65 8.66 3.91
CA ARG A 54 -12.65 7.47 4.76
C ARG A 54 -11.23 6.99 4.98
N GLY A 55 -11.03 6.31 6.10
CA GLY A 55 -9.79 5.60 6.34
C GLY A 55 -9.77 4.25 5.63
N LEU A 56 -8.59 3.67 5.60
CA LEU A 56 -8.38 2.32 5.10
C LEU A 56 -7.82 1.48 6.24
N TYR A 57 -8.49 0.37 6.55
CA TYR A 57 -7.96 -0.62 7.47
C TYR A 57 -7.49 -1.82 6.66
N ILE A 58 -6.20 -2.13 6.78
CA ILE A 58 -5.58 -3.27 6.13
C ILE A 58 -5.52 -4.40 7.16
N HIS A 59 -6.24 -5.49 6.91
CA HIS A 59 -6.29 -6.63 7.82
C HIS A 59 -4.92 -7.31 7.93
N PRO A 60 -4.68 -8.05 9.02
CA PRO A 60 -3.44 -8.83 9.14
C PRO A 60 -3.26 -9.75 7.94
N ASN A 61 -2.01 -9.96 7.56
CA ASN A 61 -1.57 -10.84 6.46
C ASN A 61 -1.90 -10.36 5.05
N ILE A 62 -2.59 -9.24 4.90
CA ILE A 62 -2.80 -8.64 3.57
C ILE A 62 -1.50 -7.94 3.15
N TRP A 63 -0.98 -8.30 1.98
CA TRP A 63 0.15 -7.61 1.39
C TRP A 63 -0.25 -6.20 0.99
N HIS A 64 0.60 -5.22 1.32
CA HIS A 64 0.38 -3.85 0.88
C HIS A 64 1.70 -3.20 0.49
N GLY A 65 1.67 -2.42 -0.58
CA GLY A 65 2.76 -1.53 -0.95
C GLY A 65 2.60 -0.17 -0.28
N ALA A 66 3.33 0.81 -0.79
CA ALA A 66 3.26 2.16 -0.26
C ALA A 66 1.90 2.79 -0.50
N ILE A 67 1.45 3.57 0.47
CA ILE A 67 0.32 4.48 0.30
C ILE A 67 0.82 5.67 -0.52
N VAL A 68 0.18 5.94 -1.64
CA VAL A 68 0.59 7.04 -2.53
C VAL A 68 -0.53 8.06 -2.61
N PRO A 69 -0.35 9.25 -2.04
CA PRO A 69 -1.37 10.30 -2.15
C PRO A 69 -1.45 10.79 -3.60
N LEU A 70 -2.65 11.20 -4.01
CA LEU A 70 -2.86 11.78 -5.33
C LEU A 70 -2.49 13.26 -5.38
N ASP A 71 -2.50 13.93 -4.23
CA ASP A 71 -2.02 15.30 -4.10
C ASP A 71 -0.51 15.32 -3.84
N ASP A 72 0.09 16.50 -3.97
CA ASP A 72 1.53 16.66 -3.72
C ASP A 72 1.89 16.37 -2.26
N HIS A 73 0.96 16.63 -1.36
CA HIS A 73 1.15 16.41 0.07
C HIS A 73 -0.08 15.77 0.69
N ALA A 74 0.16 14.88 1.65
CA ALA A 74 -0.91 14.33 2.47
C ALA A 74 -0.34 13.95 3.83
N ARG A 75 -1.18 14.06 4.85
CA ARG A 75 -0.87 13.58 6.18
C ARG A 75 -1.86 12.50 6.56
N PHE A 76 -1.36 11.45 7.14
CA PHE A 76 -2.17 10.31 7.55
C PHE A 76 -2.00 10.03 9.02
N LEU A 77 -3.10 9.67 9.68
CA LEU A 77 -3.01 8.92 10.91
C LEU A 77 -2.68 7.49 10.53
N ASP A 78 -1.56 6.98 11.03
CA ASP A 78 -1.11 5.62 10.78
C ASP A 78 -1.07 4.89 12.11
N ARG A 79 -1.92 3.88 12.28
CA ARG A 79 -2.00 3.12 13.50
C ARG A 79 -1.78 1.64 13.25
N GLN A 80 -0.92 1.07 14.07
CA GLN A 80 -0.63 -0.36 14.07
C GLN A 80 -0.82 -0.91 15.48
N GLY A 81 -0.83 -2.23 15.63
CA GLY A 81 -0.84 -2.86 16.92
C GLY A 81 0.46 -2.66 17.69
N ARG A 82 0.49 -3.16 18.92
CA ARG A 82 1.66 -3.02 19.79
C ARG A 82 2.91 -3.73 19.26
N VAL A 83 2.71 -4.87 18.61
CA VAL A 83 3.79 -5.64 18.00
C VAL A 83 3.73 -5.40 16.51
N HIS A 84 4.87 -5.08 15.93
CA HIS A 84 4.98 -4.68 14.52
C HIS A 84 5.80 -5.68 13.73
N ALA A 85 5.47 -6.96 13.83
CA ALA A 85 6.12 -7.95 12.97
C ALA A 85 5.80 -7.64 11.52
N ARG A 86 6.75 -7.91 10.64
CA ARG A 86 6.63 -7.54 9.23
C ARG A 86 7.36 -8.56 8.37
N VAL A 87 6.68 -9.03 7.33
CA VAL A 87 7.30 -9.81 6.26
C VAL A 87 7.33 -8.92 5.02
N SER A 88 8.45 -8.87 4.34
CA SER A 88 8.68 -7.91 3.26
C SER A 88 9.11 -8.61 1.98
N ILE A 89 8.70 -8.02 0.85
CA ILE A 89 9.18 -8.37 -0.48
C ILE A 89 9.87 -7.14 -1.07
N ASP A 90 11.01 -7.36 -1.73
CA ASP A 90 11.70 -6.36 -2.54
C ASP A 90 11.51 -6.77 -4.00
N PHE A 91 10.69 -6.04 -4.75
CA PHE A 91 10.32 -6.42 -6.12
C PHE A 91 11.51 -6.48 -7.06
N PRO A 92 12.40 -5.45 -7.13
CA PRO A 92 13.56 -5.55 -8.00
C PRO A 92 14.47 -6.73 -7.66
N LYS A 93 14.67 -6.96 -6.37
CA LYS A 93 15.59 -7.99 -5.91
C LYS A 93 15.07 -9.40 -6.16
N GLU A 94 13.78 -9.63 -5.92
CA GLU A 94 13.19 -10.96 -6.01
C GLU A 94 12.61 -11.26 -7.39
N PHE A 95 12.15 -10.25 -8.11
CA PHE A 95 11.44 -10.44 -9.38
C PHE A 95 12.05 -9.69 -10.55
N GLY A 96 13.09 -8.87 -10.32
CA GLY A 96 13.73 -8.11 -11.37
C GLY A 96 12.88 -7.00 -11.98
N CYS A 97 11.86 -6.54 -11.26
CA CYS A 97 10.95 -5.51 -11.76
C CYS A 97 10.43 -4.67 -10.60
N TYR A 98 9.82 -3.53 -10.94
CA TYR A 98 9.04 -2.75 -9.99
C TYR A 98 7.57 -3.07 -10.16
N LEU A 99 6.80 -2.93 -9.09
CA LEU A 99 5.36 -2.90 -9.19
C LEU A 99 4.96 -1.47 -9.59
N VAL A 100 4.05 -1.35 -10.54
CA VAL A 100 3.58 -0.05 -11.01
C VAL A 100 2.14 0.15 -10.58
N SER A 101 1.88 1.22 -9.83
CA SER A 101 0.53 1.63 -9.47
C SER A 101 0.13 2.83 -10.30
N ARG A 102 -0.97 2.71 -11.02
CA ARG A 102 -1.54 3.85 -11.76
C ARG A 102 -2.22 4.80 -10.79
N LEU A 103 -1.97 6.08 -10.95
CA LEU A 103 -2.55 7.12 -10.11
C LEU A 103 -3.87 7.62 -10.67
N HIS A 104 -4.06 7.47 -11.98
CA HIS A 104 -5.28 7.89 -12.68
C HIS A 104 -5.78 6.77 -13.57
N LEU A 105 -7.07 6.67 -13.68
CA LEU A 105 -7.72 5.69 -14.55
C LEU A 105 -7.83 6.20 -15.98
#